data_7221f4667cea5b7b26129fa6d8bd896e
#
_entry.id   7221f4667cea5b7b26129fa6d8bd896e
#
_cell.length_a   1.000
_cell.length_b   1.000
_cell.length_c   1.000
_cell.angle_alpha   90.00
_cell.angle_beta   90.00
_cell.angle_gamma   90.00
#
_symmetry.space_group_name_H-M   'P 1'
#
loop_
_entity.id
_entity.type
_entity.pdbx_description
1 polymer ?
#
loop_
_entity_poly.entity_id
_entity_poly.type
_entity_poly.pdbx_seq_one_letter_code
_entity_poly.pdbx_strand_id
1 'polypeptide(L)'
;MAPILQLKGITKQFPGVLANDHIDLTLNQGEILALLGENGAGKTTLMNILYGLYQPDEGEILVNGEKITIHSPTDAINAGIGMVHQHFMLIPVFTVTENVMLGSEPVKAGDFLDRPKTATKIMEISSQYKLEVDPNDYVKDLPVGVQQRVEIIKLLYREANILIFDEPTAVLTPQEADDLFVIMRSLVKQGKSIIFITHKLREVLDVADRIMVIRRGAVVGEADPKQANRNKLAEMMVGREVNLVVEKDIKKPGDVILSIKDLVVTDQFKQVMVDKVSFEVHAGQILGIAGVQGNGQTEFVEAITGLRKSVSGEIMFKGQSILNEPPRKITELGSAHVPEDRQADGLVLPFPVAENLVLCTYYKEPFSRGVVLQYEKILENSEKLVQDFDIRTPSSLTTVGSLSGGNQQKVIIARELSRPIELLVASQPTRGLDVGSIEYIHKRIVQKRDEGCAVLLVSPELDEVIELSDRIAVMYRGKIIALLEAEEVAKETLGLLMAGIVPDKIEKPQGQRVVETTF
;
A
#
# COMPACT_ATOMS: atom_id res chain seq x y z
N MET A 1 2.74 -33.61 -5.80
CA MET A 1 1.29 -33.37 -5.64
C MET A 1 0.66 -33.35 -7.02
N ALA A 2 -0.63 -33.71 -7.16
CA ALA A 2 -1.29 -33.63 -8.47
C ALA A 2 -1.71 -32.17 -8.75
N PRO A 3 -1.56 -31.67 -9.99
CA PRO A 3 -2.01 -30.33 -10.34
C PRO A 3 -3.55 -30.24 -10.34
N ILE A 4 -4.10 -29.26 -9.61
CA ILE A 4 -5.54 -28.95 -9.62
C ILE A 4 -5.89 -27.94 -10.71
N LEU A 5 -4.95 -27.03 -11.04
CA LEU A 5 -5.08 -26.01 -12.07
C LEU A 5 -3.81 -25.95 -12.91
N GLN A 6 -3.96 -25.85 -14.22
CA GLN A 6 -2.84 -25.58 -15.14
C GLN A 6 -3.27 -24.53 -16.17
N LEU A 7 -2.46 -23.51 -16.34
CA LEU A 7 -2.49 -22.57 -17.44
C LEU A 7 -1.34 -22.91 -18.38
N LYS A 8 -1.58 -23.03 -19.67
CA LYS A 8 -0.57 -23.40 -20.67
C LYS A 8 -0.56 -22.38 -21.80
N GLY A 9 0.56 -21.67 -21.95
CA GLY A 9 0.78 -20.70 -23.00
C GLY A 9 -0.21 -19.55 -23.02
N ILE A 10 -0.72 -19.08 -21.87
CA ILE A 10 -1.72 -18.01 -21.82
C ILE A 10 -1.12 -16.71 -22.32
N THR A 11 -1.69 -16.20 -23.40
CA THR A 11 -1.31 -14.93 -24.02
C THR A 11 -2.50 -13.97 -24.02
N LYS A 12 -2.24 -12.71 -23.65
CA LYS A 12 -3.23 -11.62 -23.72
C LYS A 12 -2.60 -10.33 -24.16
N GLN A 13 -3.10 -9.79 -25.25
CA GLN A 13 -2.67 -8.52 -25.83
C GLN A 13 -3.80 -7.49 -25.76
N PHE A 14 -3.45 -6.28 -25.35
CA PHE A 14 -4.30 -5.09 -25.46
C PHE A 14 -3.67 -4.12 -26.46
N PRO A 15 -4.38 -3.12 -26.98
CA PRO A 15 -3.80 -2.12 -27.90
C PRO A 15 -2.53 -1.50 -27.30
N GLY A 16 -1.37 -1.79 -27.92
CA GLY A 16 -0.07 -1.28 -27.50
C GLY A 16 0.60 -2.00 -26.32
N VAL A 17 -0.01 -3.03 -25.71
CA VAL A 17 0.55 -3.73 -24.54
C VAL A 17 0.32 -5.24 -24.63
N LEU A 18 1.39 -6.02 -24.58
CA LEU A 18 1.34 -7.47 -24.37
C LEU A 18 1.33 -7.71 -22.84
N ALA A 19 0.13 -7.96 -22.30
CA ALA A 19 -0.08 -8.04 -20.85
C ALA A 19 0.32 -9.41 -20.28
N ASN A 20 0.10 -10.49 -21.05
CA ASN A 20 0.59 -11.84 -20.73
C ASN A 20 1.19 -12.44 -22.00
N ASP A 21 2.37 -13.03 -21.88
CA ASP A 21 3.15 -13.60 -22.98
C ASP A 21 3.49 -15.06 -22.66
N HIS A 22 2.72 -15.99 -23.25
CA HIS A 22 2.88 -17.43 -23.11
C HIS A 22 3.06 -17.91 -21.66
N ILE A 23 2.18 -17.43 -20.75
CA ILE A 23 2.28 -17.78 -19.32
C ILE A 23 1.92 -19.25 -19.11
N ASP A 24 2.84 -19.98 -18.52
CA ASP A 24 2.61 -21.31 -17.94
C ASP A 24 2.53 -21.17 -16.41
N LEU A 25 1.43 -21.66 -15.81
CA LEU A 25 1.25 -21.69 -14.36
C LEU A 25 0.64 -23.03 -13.95
N THR A 26 1.18 -23.63 -12.92
CA THR A 26 0.64 -24.87 -12.33
C THR A 26 0.39 -24.62 -10.84
N LEU A 27 -0.83 -24.92 -10.37
CA LEU A 27 -1.19 -24.94 -8.96
C LEU A 27 -1.47 -26.39 -8.55
N ASN A 28 -0.78 -26.85 -7.51
CA ASN A 28 -0.99 -28.20 -6.97
C ASN A 28 -2.14 -28.22 -5.96
N GLN A 29 -2.72 -29.39 -5.73
CA GLN A 29 -3.74 -29.55 -4.71
C GLN A 29 -3.15 -29.31 -3.31
N GLY A 30 -3.81 -28.45 -2.51
CA GLY A 30 -3.37 -28.15 -1.16
C GLY A 30 -2.08 -27.32 -1.10
N GLU A 31 -1.86 -26.45 -2.11
CA GLU A 31 -0.71 -25.55 -2.21
C GLU A 31 -1.15 -24.08 -2.07
N ILE A 32 -0.31 -23.25 -1.46
CA ILE A 32 -0.35 -21.79 -1.58
C ILE A 32 0.74 -21.39 -2.58
N LEU A 33 0.34 -21.07 -3.80
CA LEU A 33 1.21 -20.48 -4.82
C LEU A 33 1.15 -18.97 -4.74
N ALA A 34 2.24 -18.32 -4.39
CA ALA A 34 2.35 -16.88 -4.47
C ALA A 34 2.70 -16.44 -5.90
N LEU A 35 1.93 -15.50 -6.44
CA LEU A 35 2.18 -14.84 -7.71
C LEU A 35 2.73 -13.44 -7.43
N LEU A 36 4.05 -13.28 -7.59
CA LEU A 36 4.81 -12.09 -7.25
C LEU A 36 5.18 -11.31 -8.52
N GLY A 37 5.16 -9.98 -8.45
CA GLY A 37 5.59 -9.11 -9.55
C GLY A 37 5.24 -7.65 -9.31
N GLU A 38 5.88 -6.73 -10.05
CA GLU A 38 5.59 -5.30 -9.97
C GLU A 38 4.16 -4.98 -10.45
N ASN A 39 3.70 -3.75 -10.15
CA ASN A 39 2.45 -3.24 -10.69
C ASN A 39 2.54 -3.15 -12.23
N GLY A 40 1.51 -3.64 -12.92
CA GLY A 40 1.54 -3.73 -14.38
C GLY A 40 2.31 -4.92 -14.95
N ALA A 41 2.81 -5.86 -14.13
CA ALA A 41 3.49 -7.06 -14.60
C ALA A 41 2.59 -8.08 -15.29
N GLY A 42 1.25 -7.91 -15.26
CA GLY A 42 0.29 -8.81 -15.89
C GLY A 42 -0.45 -9.75 -14.93
N LYS A 43 -0.21 -9.67 -13.61
CA LYS A 43 -0.81 -10.57 -12.59
C LYS A 43 -2.34 -10.49 -12.58
N THR A 44 -2.91 -9.29 -12.41
CA THR A 44 -4.36 -9.08 -12.38
C THR A 44 -5.01 -9.44 -13.73
N THR A 45 -4.33 -9.21 -14.86
CA THR A 45 -4.80 -9.64 -16.19
C THR A 45 -4.93 -11.15 -16.27
N LEU A 46 -3.91 -11.88 -15.80
CA LEU A 46 -3.92 -13.35 -15.76
C LEU A 46 -5.06 -13.89 -14.89
N MET A 47 -5.30 -13.28 -13.73
CA MET A 47 -6.38 -13.69 -12.85
C MET A 47 -7.75 -13.34 -13.40
N ASN A 48 -7.89 -12.19 -14.08
CA ASN A 48 -9.12 -11.83 -14.76
C ASN A 48 -9.46 -12.79 -15.92
N ILE A 49 -8.45 -13.37 -16.57
CA ILE A 49 -8.65 -14.46 -17.54
C ILE A 49 -9.16 -15.71 -16.82
N LEU A 50 -8.53 -16.10 -15.72
CA LEU A 50 -8.92 -17.27 -14.94
C LEU A 50 -10.31 -17.12 -14.30
N TYR A 51 -10.71 -15.90 -13.97
CA TYR A 51 -12.04 -15.60 -13.42
C TYR A 51 -13.11 -15.29 -14.49
N GLY A 52 -12.73 -15.30 -15.79
CA GLY A 52 -13.67 -15.13 -16.90
C GLY A 52 -14.06 -13.68 -17.23
N LEU A 53 -13.35 -12.70 -16.70
CA LEU A 53 -13.55 -11.28 -17.04
C LEU A 53 -12.87 -10.91 -18.37
N TYR A 54 -11.79 -11.59 -18.73
CA TYR A 54 -11.12 -11.48 -20.02
C TYR A 54 -11.01 -12.85 -20.68
N GLN A 55 -11.00 -12.87 -22.02
CA GLN A 55 -10.66 -14.07 -22.78
C GLN A 55 -9.16 -14.05 -23.12
N PRO A 56 -8.45 -15.18 -22.98
CA PRO A 56 -7.11 -15.29 -23.52
C PRO A 56 -7.15 -15.21 -25.04
N ASP A 57 -6.11 -14.67 -25.66
CA ASP A 57 -5.96 -14.65 -27.11
C ASP A 57 -5.36 -16.00 -27.58
N GLU A 58 -4.49 -16.61 -26.76
CA GLU A 58 -3.91 -17.94 -26.96
C GLU A 58 -3.78 -18.69 -25.63
N GLY A 59 -3.64 -20.00 -25.71
CA GLY A 59 -3.39 -20.88 -24.57
C GLY A 59 -4.61 -21.68 -24.12
N GLU A 60 -4.42 -22.45 -23.04
CA GLU A 60 -5.43 -23.35 -22.49
C GLU A 60 -5.46 -23.32 -20.97
N ILE A 61 -6.66 -23.53 -20.41
CA ILE A 61 -6.91 -23.68 -18.98
C ILE A 61 -7.37 -25.10 -18.71
N LEU A 62 -6.70 -25.80 -17.78
CA LEU A 62 -7.10 -27.13 -17.34
C LEU A 62 -7.38 -27.10 -15.83
N VAL A 63 -8.52 -27.66 -15.43
CA VAL A 63 -8.89 -27.89 -14.03
C VAL A 63 -9.04 -29.40 -13.82
N ASN A 64 -8.37 -29.95 -12.81
CA ASN A 64 -8.28 -31.39 -12.55
C ASN A 64 -7.84 -32.23 -13.78
N GLY A 65 -7.01 -31.64 -14.65
CA GLY A 65 -6.52 -32.27 -15.86
C GLY A 65 -7.46 -32.20 -17.07
N GLU A 66 -8.66 -31.67 -16.91
CA GLU A 66 -9.63 -31.46 -17.99
C GLU A 66 -9.54 -30.05 -18.54
N LYS A 67 -9.49 -29.92 -19.87
CA LYS A 67 -9.53 -28.61 -20.54
C LYS A 67 -10.90 -27.98 -20.38
N ILE A 68 -10.93 -26.76 -19.87
CA ILE A 68 -12.14 -25.96 -19.71
C ILE A 68 -12.04 -24.65 -20.47
N THR A 69 -13.20 -24.09 -20.80
CA THR A 69 -13.31 -22.74 -21.36
C THR A 69 -14.13 -21.89 -20.39
N ILE A 70 -13.58 -20.76 -20.00
CA ILE A 70 -14.21 -19.84 -19.04
C ILE A 70 -14.55 -18.56 -19.79
N HIS A 71 -15.84 -18.30 -20.03
CA HIS A 71 -16.34 -17.11 -20.73
C HIS A 71 -16.89 -16.05 -19.76
N SER A 72 -17.19 -16.45 -18.53
CA SER A 72 -17.84 -15.60 -17.52
C SER A 72 -17.39 -15.99 -16.11
N PRO A 73 -17.57 -15.09 -15.11
CA PRO A 73 -17.38 -15.44 -13.70
C PRO A 73 -18.23 -16.63 -13.24
N THR A 74 -19.40 -16.83 -13.83
CA THR A 74 -20.25 -17.99 -13.54
C THR A 74 -19.58 -19.30 -13.95
N ASP A 75 -18.90 -19.34 -15.10
CA ASP A 75 -18.16 -20.53 -15.54
C ASP A 75 -16.99 -20.84 -14.61
N ALA A 76 -16.27 -19.80 -14.16
CA ALA A 76 -15.20 -19.95 -13.18
C ALA A 76 -15.71 -20.53 -11.85
N ILE A 77 -16.82 -20.00 -11.33
CA ILE A 77 -17.47 -20.49 -10.10
C ILE A 77 -17.90 -21.94 -10.28
N ASN A 78 -18.51 -22.30 -11.40
CA ASN A 78 -18.93 -23.68 -11.70
C ASN A 78 -17.74 -24.65 -11.81
N ALA A 79 -16.57 -24.15 -12.22
CA ALA A 79 -15.32 -24.89 -12.23
C ALA A 79 -14.65 -24.95 -10.84
N GLY A 80 -15.26 -24.39 -9.80
CA GLY A 80 -14.75 -24.38 -8.43
C GLY A 80 -13.67 -23.31 -8.17
N ILE A 81 -13.60 -22.27 -9.01
CA ILE A 81 -12.66 -21.15 -8.87
C ILE A 81 -13.38 -19.97 -8.25
N GLY A 82 -12.85 -19.44 -7.17
CA GLY A 82 -13.37 -18.24 -6.50
C GLY A 82 -12.28 -17.18 -6.34
N MET A 83 -12.66 -15.89 -6.35
CA MET A 83 -11.73 -14.78 -6.26
C MET A 83 -12.16 -13.76 -5.20
N VAL A 84 -11.25 -13.40 -4.30
CA VAL A 84 -11.31 -12.22 -3.44
C VAL A 84 -10.57 -11.10 -4.16
N HIS A 85 -11.29 -10.06 -4.51
CA HIS A 85 -10.75 -8.91 -5.22
C HIS A 85 -10.03 -7.94 -4.26
N GLN A 86 -9.13 -7.14 -4.78
CA GLN A 86 -8.40 -6.09 -4.06
C GLN A 86 -9.34 -5.11 -3.35
N HIS A 87 -10.46 -4.75 -4.00
CA HIS A 87 -11.56 -3.99 -3.39
C HIS A 87 -12.73 -4.95 -3.15
N PHE A 88 -13.20 -5.02 -1.91
CA PHE A 88 -14.29 -5.95 -1.55
C PHE A 88 -15.55 -5.67 -2.37
N MET A 89 -16.10 -6.74 -2.93
CA MET A 89 -17.33 -6.70 -3.71
C MET A 89 -18.55 -6.96 -2.81
N LEU A 90 -18.59 -6.29 -1.65
CA LEU A 90 -19.68 -6.34 -0.69
C LEU A 90 -20.60 -5.12 -0.83
N ILE A 91 -21.88 -5.34 -0.64
CA ILE A 91 -22.90 -4.28 -0.64
C ILE A 91 -23.05 -3.78 0.81
N PRO A 92 -22.65 -2.53 1.13
CA PRO A 92 -22.56 -2.07 2.51
C PRO A 92 -23.89 -2.07 3.27
N VAL A 93 -25.00 -1.83 2.57
CA VAL A 93 -26.36 -1.76 3.14
C VAL A 93 -27.02 -3.11 3.32
N PHE A 94 -26.37 -4.19 2.91
CA PHE A 94 -26.85 -5.56 3.06
C PHE A 94 -26.23 -6.20 4.31
N THR A 95 -26.96 -7.17 4.87
CA THR A 95 -26.41 -8.06 5.90
C THR A 95 -25.39 -9.02 5.33
N VAL A 96 -24.60 -9.67 6.20
CA VAL A 96 -23.69 -10.75 5.82
C VAL A 96 -24.44 -11.84 5.05
N THR A 97 -25.61 -12.28 5.55
CA THR A 97 -26.45 -13.27 4.88
C THR A 97 -26.83 -12.85 3.46
N GLU A 98 -27.30 -11.61 3.28
CA GLU A 98 -27.71 -11.09 1.99
C GLU A 98 -26.54 -10.97 0.99
N ASN A 99 -25.37 -10.57 1.46
CA ASN A 99 -24.16 -10.52 0.63
C ASN A 99 -23.68 -11.91 0.18
N VAL A 100 -23.72 -12.90 1.08
CA VAL A 100 -23.24 -14.25 0.79
C VAL A 100 -24.17 -14.98 -0.18
N MET A 101 -25.50 -14.85 0.01
CA MET A 101 -26.48 -15.54 -0.84
C MET A 101 -26.66 -14.90 -2.22
N LEU A 102 -26.24 -13.66 -2.41
CA LEU A 102 -26.43 -12.91 -3.67
C LEU A 102 -25.83 -13.68 -4.87
N GLY A 103 -26.66 -13.98 -5.88
CA GLY A 103 -26.28 -14.76 -7.06
C GLY A 103 -26.18 -16.28 -6.83
N SER A 104 -26.65 -16.77 -5.66
CA SER A 104 -26.78 -18.20 -5.33
C SER A 104 -27.88 -18.38 -4.28
N GLU A 105 -29.02 -17.76 -4.55
CA GLU A 105 -30.11 -17.63 -3.59
C GLU A 105 -30.86 -18.96 -3.43
N PRO A 106 -30.87 -19.58 -2.24
CA PRO A 106 -31.77 -20.71 -1.97
C PRO A 106 -33.20 -20.19 -1.83
N VAL A 107 -34.12 -20.86 -2.50
CA VAL A 107 -35.56 -20.53 -2.48
C VAL A 107 -36.38 -21.60 -1.78
N LYS A 108 -37.45 -21.17 -1.10
CA LYS A 108 -38.54 -22.02 -0.60
C LYS A 108 -39.63 -22.15 -1.62
N ALA A 109 -40.65 -22.99 -1.31
CA ALA A 109 -41.85 -23.10 -2.13
C ALA A 109 -42.47 -21.71 -2.40
N GLY A 110 -42.71 -21.39 -3.69
CA GLY A 110 -43.25 -20.09 -4.13
C GLY A 110 -42.21 -18.99 -4.35
N ASP A 111 -40.94 -19.36 -4.64
CA ASP A 111 -39.82 -18.45 -5.00
C ASP A 111 -39.43 -17.43 -3.91
N PHE A 112 -39.76 -17.72 -2.65
CA PHE A 112 -39.31 -16.89 -1.52
C PHE A 112 -37.89 -17.25 -1.10
N LEU A 113 -37.06 -16.22 -0.85
CA LEU A 113 -35.67 -16.40 -0.37
C LEU A 113 -35.62 -17.13 0.96
N ASP A 114 -34.77 -18.17 1.05
CA ASP A 114 -34.54 -18.91 2.29
C ASP A 114 -33.33 -18.35 3.08
N ARG A 115 -33.45 -17.11 3.62
CA ARG A 115 -32.43 -16.47 4.44
C ARG A 115 -31.99 -17.31 5.67
N PRO A 116 -32.91 -17.97 6.44
CA PRO A 116 -32.50 -18.80 7.57
C PRO A 116 -31.59 -19.96 7.16
N LYS A 117 -31.85 -20.61 6.02
CA LYS A 117 -31.00 -21.68 5.49
C LYS A 117 -29.59 -21.17 5.18
N THR A 118 -29.50 -20.01 4.54
CA THR A 118 -28.20 -19.37 4.25
C THR A 118 -27.48 -19.00 5.54
N ALA A 119 -28.15 -18.38 6.53
CA ALA A 119 -27.55 -18.02 7.80
C ALA A 119 -27.00 -19.25 8.54
N THR A 120 -27.73 -20.37 8.56
CA THR A 120 -27.25 -21.63 9.13
C THR A 120 -25.98 -22.11 8.43
N LYS A 121 -25.97 -22.11 7.09
CA LYS A 121 -24.79 -22.53 6.30
C LYS A 121 -23.58 -21.62 6.54
N ILE A 122 -23.80 -20.30 6.68
CA ILE A 122 -22.75 -19.34 7.04
C ILE A 122 -22.15 -19.70 8.41
N MET A 123 -22.97 -19.99 9.41
CA MET A 123 -22.51 -20.37 10.75
C MET A 123 -21.71 -21.68 10.72
N GLU A 124 -22.14 -22.67 9.93
CA GLU A 124 -21.38 -23.92 9.73
C GLU A 124 -19.99 -23.63 9.14
N ILE A 125 -19.91 -22.84 8.04
CA ILE A 125 -18.66 -22.46 7.40
C ILE A 125 -17.79 -21.64 8.36
N SER A 126 -18.38 -20.64 9.03
CA SER A 126 -17.71 -19.80 10.02
C SER A 126 -17.05 -20.64 11.13
N SER A 127 -17.78 -21.61 11.67
CA SER A 127 -17.26 -22.52 12.71
C SER A 127 -16.17 -23.45 12.15
N GLN A 128 -16.41 -24.05 10.98
CA GLN A 128 -15.46 -24.97 10.35
C GLN A 128 -14.08 -24.33 10.06
N TYR A 129 -14.09 -23.09 9.53
CA TYR A 129 -12.89 -22.40 9.09
C TYR A 129 -12.39 -21.33 10.06
N LYS A 130 -13.05 -21.19 11.23
CA LYS A 130 -12.75 -20.16 12.26
C LYS A 130 -12.81 -18.73 11.70
N LEU A 131 -13.81 -18.47 10.89
CA LEU A 131 -14.07 -17.17 10.24
C LEU A 131 -15.18 -16.44 11.00
N GLU A 132 -14.96 -16.05 12.25
CA GLU A 132 -15.97 -15.45 13.11
C GLU A 132 -16.72 -14.28 12.47
N VAL A 133 -18.02 -14.49 12.17
CA VAL A 133 -18.95 -13.48 11.63
C VAL A 133 -20.36 -13.73 12.17
N ASP A 134 -21.15 -12.67 12.30
CA ASP A 134 -22.60 -12.78 12.56
C ASP A 134 -23.35 -12.62 11.23
N PRO A 135 -24.17 -13.61 10.83
CA PRO A 135 -24.97 -13.53 9.61
C PRO A 135 -25.93 -12.34 9.53
N ASN A 136 -26.30 -11.74 10.66
CA ASN A 136 -27.27 -10.65 10.73
C ASN A 136 -26.64 -9.25 10.72
N ASP A 137 -25.32 -9.15 10.90
CA ASP A 137 -24.64 -7.87 10.90
C ASP A 137 -24.69 -7.20 9.53
N TYR A 138 -24.81 -5.88 9.52
CA TYR A 138 -24.69 -5.09 8.29
C TYR A 138 -23.22 -4.88 7.93
N VAL A 139 -22.89 -5.08 6.66
CA VAL A 139 -21.50 -5.00 6.18
C VAL A 139 -20.87 -3.63 6.43
N LYS A 140 -21.65 -2.53 6.32
CA LYS A 140 -21.17 -1.16 6.60
C LYS A 140 -20.65 -0.96 8.03
N ASP A 141 -21.11 -1.76 8.98
CA ASP A 141 -20.79 -1.62 10.40
C ASP A 141 -19.63 -2.55 10.82
N LEU A 142 -19.13 -3.40 9.89
CA LEU A 142 -18.07 -4.36 10.15
C LEU A 142 -16.66 -3.73 9.96
N PRO A 143 -15.70 -4.05 10.84
CA PRO A 143 -14.28 -3.80 10.60
C PRO A 143 -13.80 -4.43 9.28
N VAL A 144 -12.77 -3.85 8.66
CA VAL A 144 -12.23 -4.29 7.36
C VAL A 144 -11.82 -5.77 7.38
N GLY A 145 -11.13 -6.23 8.41
CA GLY A 145 -10.74 -7.64 8.57
C GLY A 145 -11.94 -8.59 8.65
N VAL A 146 -13.08 -8.16 9.21
CA VAL A 146 -14.31 -8.96 9.24
C VAL A 146 -14.99 -8.95 7.87
N GLN A 147 -15.02 -7.82 7.16
CA GLN A 147 -15.51 -7.75 5.78
C GLN A 147 -14.75 -8.75 4.88
N GLN A 148 -13.44 -8.87 5.05
CA GLN A 148 -12.64 -9.85 4.32
C GLN A 148 -13.06 -11.29 4.62
N ARG A 149 -13.33 -11.62 5.90
CA ARG A 149 -13.85 -12.94 6.28
C ARG A 149 -15.20 -13.23 5.59
N VAL A 150 -16.05 -12.21 5.43
CA VAL A 150 -17.31 -12.34 4.68
C VAL A 150 -17.05 -12.67 3.21
N GLU A 151 -16.07 -12.02 2.55
CA GLU A 151 -15.68 -12.37 1.17
C GLU A 151 -15.21 -13.83 1.07
N ILE A 152 -14.40 -14.30 2.01
CA ILE A 152 -13.94 -15.70 2.03
C ILE A 152 -15.13 -16.65 2.24
N ILE A 153 -16.03 -16.35 3.18
CA ILE A 153 -17.26 -17.16 3.40
C ILE A 153 -18.11 -17.22 2.14
N LYS A 154 -18.24 -16.11 1.40
CA LYS A 154 -18.98 -16.06 0.12
C LYS A 154 -18.41 -17.05 -0.90
N LEU A 155 -17.09 -17.19 -1.00
CA LEU A 155 -16.45 -18.18 -1.87
C LEU A 155 -16.69 -19.62 -1.39
N LEU A 156 -16.54 -19.86 -0.08
CA LEU A 156 -16.75 -21.18 0.52
C LEU A 156 -18.21 -21.63 0.44
N TYR A 157 -19.16 -20.70 0.58
CA TYR A 157 -20.58 -20.95 0.38
C TYR A 157 -20.90 -21.47 -1.03
N ARG A 158 -20.16 -21.00 -2.03
CA ARG A 158 -20.21 -21.43 -3.44
C ARG A 158 -19.33 -22.65 -3.74
N GLU A 159 -18.80 -23.31 -2.70
CA GLU A 159 -18.02 -24.55 -2.79
C GLU A 159 -16.69 -24.42 -3.59
N ALA A 160 -16.12 -23.22 -3.67
CA ALA A 160 -14.85 -23.01 -4.35
C ALA A 160 -13.74 -23.89 -3.74
N ASN A 161 -12.92 -24.50 -4.63
CA ASN A 161 -11.76 -25.35 -4.26
C ASN A 161 -10.44 -24.68 -4.62
N ILE A 162 -10.45 -23.79 -5.59
CA ILE A 162 -9.34 -22.93 -6.00
C ILE A 162 -9.71 -21.51 -5.58
N LEU A 163 -8.93 -20.92 -4.69
CA LEU A 163 -9.17 -19.57 -4.15
C LEU A 163 -8.09 -18.63 -4.65
N ILE A 164 -8.49 -17.53 -5.28
CA ILE A 164 -7.60 -16.48 -5.73
C ILE A 164 -7.74 -15.31 -4.76
N PHE A 165 -6.62 -14.84 -4.18
CA PHE A 165 -6.56 -13.65 -3.35
C PHE A 165 -5.72 -12.59 -4.06
N ASP A 166 -6.37 -11.51 -4.54
CA ASP A 166 -5.70 -10.41 -5.24
C ASP A 166 -5.43 -9.26 -4.28
N GLU A 167 -4.17 -9.11 -3.86
CA GLU A 167 -3.66 -8.11 -2.91
C GLU A 167 -4.52 -7.98 -1.63
N PRO A 168 -4.87 -9.08 -0.95
CA PRO A 168 -5.86 -9.07 0.12
C PRO A 168 -5.43 -8.32 1.38
N THR A 169 -4.15 -7.98 1.51
CA THR A 169 -3.56 -7.29 2.67
C THR A 169 -3.39 -5.78 2.46
N ALA A 170 -3.83 -5.25 1.32
CA ALA A 170 -3.62 -3.84 0.97
C ALA A 170 -4.26 -2.85 1.96
N VAL A 171 -5.35 -3.27 2.61
CA VAL A 171 -6.15 -2.44 3.54
C VAL A 171 -6.15 -2.96 4.98
N LEU A 172 -5.36 -4.01 5.26
CA LEU A 172 -5.27 -4.65 6.57
C LEU A 172 -4.14 -4.07 7.42
N THR A 173 -4.34 -4.08 8.74
CA THR A 173 -3.25 -3.91 9.69
C THR A 173 -2.30 -5.11 9.66
N PRO A 174 -1.04 -4.98 10.13
CA PRO A 174 -0.12 -6.11 10.20
C PRO A 174 -0.69 -7.33 10.94
N GLN A 175 -1.40 -7.11 12.04
CA GLN A 175 -2.03 -8.17 12.83
C GLN A 175 -3.15 -8.86 12.05
N GLU A 176 -4.01 -8.10 11.37
CA GLU A 176 -5.07 -8.67 10.53
C GLU A 176 -4.50 -9.44 9.33
N ALA A 177 -3.35 -9.02 8.79
CA ALA A 177 -2.64 -9.76 7.74
C ALA A 177 -2.11 -11.11 8.26
N ASP A 178 -1.51 -11.13 9.47
CA ASP A 178 -1.05 -12.36 10.11
C ASP A 178 -2.23 -13.31 10.40
N ASP A 179 -3.37 -12.81 10.86
CA ASP A 179 -4.61 -13.58 11.02
C ASP A 179 -5.09 -14.18 9.70
N LEU A 180 -5.04 -13.39 8.59
CA LEU A 180 -5.38 -13.89 7.26
C LEU A 180 -4.47 -15.05 6.84
N PHE A 181 -3.16 -14.97 7.10
CA PHE A 181 -2.23 -16.05 6.76
C PHE A 181 -2.54 -17.33 7.54
N VAL A 182 -2.94 -17.22 8.81
CA VAL A 182 -3.43 -18.37 9.60
C VAL A 182 -4.69 -18.96 8.96
N ILE A 183 -5.64 -18.13 8.51
CA ILE A 183 -6.85 -18.57 7.79
C ILE A 183 -6.47 -19.30 6.50
N MET A 184 -5.59 -18.72 5.65
CA MET A 184 -5.15 -19.33 4.40
C MET A 184 -4.52 -20.71 4.64
N ARG A 185 -3.65 -20.84 5.62
CA ARG A 185 -3.05 -22.12 6.01
C ARG A 185 -4.10 -23.14 6.52
N SER A 186 -5.14 -22.68 7.22
CA SER A 186 -6.27 -23.53 7.66
C SER A 186 -7.08 -24.03 6.46
N LEU A 187 -7.37 -23.18 5.48
CA LEU A 187 -8.09 -23.52 4.25
C LEU A 187 -7.35 -24.61 3.46
N VAL A 188 -6.02 -24.45 3.31
CA VAL A 188 -5.17 -25.42 2.61
C VAL A 188 -5.14 -26.76 3.33
N LYS A 189 -5.04 -26.79 4.66
CA LYS A 189 -5.13 -28.02 5.45
C LYS A 189 -6.46 -28.74 5.28
N GLN A 190 -7.52 -28.03 4.91
CA GLN A 190 -8.84 -28.58 4.64
C GLN A 190 -9.08 -28.86 3.14
N GLY A 191 -8.00 -28.92 2.35
CA GLY A 191 -8.01 -29.37 0.95
C GLY A 191 -8.25 -28.28 -0.09
N LYS A 192 -8.31 -27.00 0.30
CA LYS A 192 -8.37 -25.89 -0.66
C LYS A 192 -6.97 -25.60 -1.23
N SER A 193 -6.92 -25.01 -2.43
CA SER A 193 -5.69 -24.58 -3.08
C SER A 193 -5.77 -23.08 -3.34
N ILE A 194 -4.66 -22.35 -3.17
CA ILE A 194 -4.68 -20.89 -3.13
C ILE A 194 -3.67 -20.32 -4.12
N ILE A 195 -4.09 -19.34 -4.93
CA ILE A 195 -3.22 -18.39 -5.62
C ILE A 195 -3.26 -17.09 -4.83
N PHE A 196 -2.13 -16.67 -4.32
CA PHE A 196 -1.97 -15.47 -3.52
C PHE A 196 -1.16 -14.42 -4.29
N ILE A 197 -1.78 -13.31 -4.65
CA ILE A 197 -1.16 -12.24 -5.42
C ILE A 197 -0.79 -11.13 -4.48
N THR A 198 0.47 -10.73 -4.49
CA THR A 198 0.97 -9.58 -3.75
C THR A 198 2.24 -9.04 -4.39
N HIS A 199 2.59 -7.80 -4.07
CA HIS A 199 3.90 -7.22 -4.37
C HIS A 199 4.77 -7.10 -3.11
N LYS A 200 4.24 -7.47 -1.93
CA LYS A 200 4.93 -7.40 -0.64
C LYS A 200 5.78 -8.66 -0.40
N LEU A 201 7.09 -8.49 -0.44
CA LEU A 201 8.07 -9.60 -0.36
C LEU A 201 8.00 -10.39 0.95
N ARG A 202 7.68 -9.71 2.08
CA ARG A 202 7.54 -10.38 3.37
C ARG A 202 6.40 -11.39 3.35
N GLU A 203 5.25 -10.98 2.83
CA GLU A 203 4.04 -11.80 2.83
C GLU A 203 4.24 -13.13 2.10
N VAL A 204 4.91 -13.10 0.93
CA VAL A 204 5.16 -14.33 0.17
C VAL A 204 6.12 -15.27 0.88
N LEU A 205 7.13 -14.73 1.60
CA LEU A 205 8.07 -15.53 2.38
C LEU A 205 7.39 -16.17 3.60
N ASP A 206 6.39 -15.49 4.20
CA ASP A 206 5.69 -15.95 5.40
C ASP A 206 4.63 -17.02 5.08
N VAL A 207 3.91 -16.89 3.94
CA VAL A 207 2.70 -17.70 3.69
C VAL A 207 2.79 -18.65 2.51
N ALA A 208 3.67 -18.45 1.52
CA ALA A 208 3.68 -19.29 0.33
C ALA A 208 4.36 -20.65 0.56
N ASP A 209 3.95 -21.66 -0.25
CA ASP A 209 4.66 -22.92 -0.39
C ASP A 209 5.61 -22.86 -1.60
N ARG A 210 5.25 -22.05 -2.62
CA ARG A 210 6.04 -21.79 -3.82
C ARG A 210 5.76 -20.37 -4.31
N ILE A 211 6.77 -19.72 -4.86
CA ILE A 211 6.68 -18.35 -5.39
C ILE A 211 6.96 -18.41 -6.88
N MET A 212 6.06 -17.84 -7.68
CA MET A 212 6.25 -17.59 -9.11
C MET A 212 6.36 -16.09 -9.35
N VAL A 213 7.38 -15.66 -10.08
CA VAL A 213 7.62 -14.25 -10.36
C VAL A 213 7.27 -13.91 -11.80
N ILE A 214 6.36 -12.93 -11.97
CA ILE A 214 5.98 -12.38 -13.28
C ILE A 214 6.60 -10.99 -13.43
N ARG A 215 7.20 -10.74 -14.60
CA ARG A 215 7.73 -9.44 -14.99
C ARG A 215 7.44 -9.18 -16.46
N ARG A 216 6.85 -8.00 -16.76
CA ARG A 216 6.52 -7.58 -18.15
C ARG A 216 5.74 -8.62 -18.94
N GLY A 217 4.76 -9.24 -18.32
CA GLY A 217 3.89 -10.22 -18.95
C GLY A 217 4.45 -11.64 -19.04
N ALA A 218 5.68 -11.90 -18.64
CA ALA A 218 6.31 -13.23 -18.71
C ALA A 218 6.70 -13.76 -17.33
N VAL A 219 6.67 -15.09 -17.15
CA VAL A 219 7.25 -15.76 -15.98
C VAL A 219 8.76 -15.70 -16.08
N VAL A 220 9.42 -15.09 -15.09
CA VAL A 220 10.89 -14.96 -15.05
C VAL A 220 11.55 -16.02 -14.18
N GLY A 221 10.78 -16.74 -13.37
CA GLY A 221 11.27 -17.85 -12.57
C GLY A 221 10.39 -18.20 -11.40
N GLU A 222 10.76 -19.25 -10.70
CA GLU A 222 10.14 -19.71 -9.46
C GLU A 222 11.17 -19.71 -8.32
N ALA A 223 10.68 -19.58 -7.09
CA ALA A 223 11.52 -19.62 -5.90
C ALA A 223 10.84 -20.43 -4.77
N ASP A 224 11.67 -21.12 -4.00
CA ASP A 224 11.28 -21.75 -2.75
C ASP A 224 11.37 -20.69 -1.62
N PRO A 225 10.29 -20.38 -0.90
CA PRO A 225 10.29 -19.40 0.19
C PRO A 225 11.35 -19.68 1.26
N LYS A 226 11.67 -20.96 1.49
CA LYS A 226 12.66 -21.38 2.50
C LYS A 226 14.10 -21.07 2.11
N GLN A 227 14.36 -20.87 0.82
CA GLN A 227 15.70 -20.61 0.26
C GLN A 227 15.84 -19.20 -0.32
N ALA A 228 14.72 -18.55 -0.57
CA ALA A 228 14.68 -17.19 -1.09
C ALA A 228 14.88 -16.17 0.02
N ASN A 229 15.45 -15.01 -0.35
CA ASN A 229 15.49 -13.84 0.49
C ASN A 229 14.86 -12.65 -0.23
N ARG A 230 14.54 -11.58 0.50
CA ARG A 230 13.91 -10.36 -0.02
C ARG A 230 14.67 -9.78 -1.23
N ASN A 231 15.99 -9.69 -1.15
CA ASN A 231 16.81 -9.08 -2.21
C ASN A 231 16.75 -9.89 -3.51
N LYS A 232 16.83 -11.23 -3.43
CA LYS A 232 16.74 -12.10 -4.61
C LYS A 232 15.37 -12.00 -5.28
N LEU A 233 14.29 -11.97 -4.50
CA LEU A 233 12.94 -11.81 -5.04
C LEU A 233 12.76 -10.43 -5.67
N ALA A 234 13.27 -9.37 -5.03
CA ALA A 234 13.26 -8.02 -5.58
C ALA A 234 14.03 -7.93 -6.90
N GLU A 235 15.22 -8.57 -6.99
CA GLU A 235 16.00 -8.66 -8.22
C GLU A 235 15.23 -9.35 -9.34
N MET A 236 14.56 -10.47 -9.06
CA MET A 236 13.72 -11.16 -10.04
C MET A 236 12.57 -10.28 -10.54
N MET A 237 11.91 -9.54 -9.64
CA MET A 237 10.79 -8.64 -9.98
C MET A 237 11.24 -7.49 -10.86
N VAL A 238 12.31 -6.79 -10.46
CA VAL A 238 12.79 -5.55 -11.12
C VAL A 238 13.68 -5.87 -12.32
N GLY A 239 14.45 -6.98 -12.27
CA GLY A 239 15.37 -7.43 -13.33
C GLY A 239 16.75 -6.78 -13.26
N ARG A 240 17.09 -6.19 -12.13
CA ARG A 240 18.42 -5.70 -11.76
C ARG A 240 18.61 -5.90 -10.26
N GLU A 241 19.83 -5.80 -9.82
CA GLU A 241 20.11 -5.77 -8.38
C GLU A 241 19.37 -4.62 -7.70
N VAL A 242 18.71 -4.91 -6.59
CA VAL A 242 17.93 -3.97 -5.79
C VAL A 242 18.47 -4.02 -4.37
N ASN A 243 18.86 -2.87 -3.84
CA ASN A 243 19.23 -2.74 -2.45
C ASN A 243 18.06 -2.08 -1.70
N LEU A 244 17.28 -2.88 -0.97
CA LEU A 244 16.14 -2.40 -0.18
C LEU A 244 16.59 -1.65 1.07
N VAL A 245 17.78 -1.96 1.60
CA VAL A 245 18.35 -1.24 2.73
C VAL A 245 19.13 -0.04 2.20
N VAL A 246 18.69 1.15 2.55
CA VAL A 246 19.37 2.40 2.18
C VAL A 246 20.39 2.73 3.27
N GLU A 247 21.67 2.75 2.89
CA GLU A 247 22.73 3.21 3.79
C GLU A 247 22.53 4.70 4.13
N LYS A 248 22.63 5.03 5.39
CA LYS A 248 22.53 6.41 5.94
C LYS A 248 23.87 6.85 6.49
N ASP A 249 24.26 8.08 6.20
CA ASP A 249 25.42 8.69 6.84
C ASP A 249 25.21 8.83 8.36
N ILE A 250 26.23 8.50 9.14
CA ILE A 250 26.19 8.71 10.58
C ILE A 250 26.40 10.21 10.83
N LYS A 251 25.32 10.94 11.12
CA LYS A 251 25.34 12.37 11.42
C LYS A 251 24.71 12.65 12.77
N LYS A 252 25.25 13.66 13.47
CA LYS A 252 24.56 14.21 14.64
C LYS A 252 23.44 15.12 14.16
N PRO A 253 22.26 15.07 14.78
CA PRO A 253 21.20 16.02 14.49
C PRO A 253 21.69 17.47 14.64
N GLY A 254 21.31 18.30 13.66
CA GLY A 254 21.62 19.73 13.67
C GLY A 254 20.60 20.55 14.47
N ASP A 255 20.42 21.82 14.07
CA ASP A 255 19.44 22.72 14.69
C ASP A 255 17.99 22.23 14.51
N VAL A 256 17.11 22.67 15.42
CA VAL A 256 15.67 22.41 15.33
C VAL A 256 15.09 23.14 14.12
N ILE A 257 14.55 22.40 13.17
CA ILE A 257 13.91 22.96 11.97
C ILE A 257 12.39 23.06 12.16
N LEU A 258 11.76 22.02 12.72
CA LEU A 258 10.33 22.00 13.01
C LEU A 258 10.13 21.72 14.50
N SER A 259 9.41 22.60 15.20
CA SER A 259 9.00 22.39 16.59
C SER A 259 7.49 22.48 16.68
N ILE A 260 6.86 21.49 17.29
CA ILE A 260 5.42 21.40 17.48
C ILE A 260 5.17 21.27 18.98
N LYS A 261 4.22 22.08 19.51
CA LYS A 261 3.90 22.07 20.92
C LYS A 261 2.39 22.14 21.14
N ASP A 262 1.89 21.16 21.89
CA ASP A 262 0.48 21.03 22.30
C ASP A 262 -0.53 21.23 21.15
N LEU A 263 -0.19 20.69 19.95
CA LEU A 263 -1.00 20.86 18.75
C LEU A 263 -2.33 20.08 18.87
N VAL A 264 -3.45 20.79 18.62
CA VAL A 264 -4.79 20.21 18.59
C VAL A 264 -5.42 20.48 17.23
N VAL A 265 -5.87 19.42 16.56
CA VAL A 265 -6.56 19.49 15.26
C VAL A 265 -7.86 18.72 15.31
N THR A 266 -8.91 19.25 14.68
CA THR A 266 -10.22 18.60 14.57
C THR A 266 -10.55 18.28 13.11
N ASP A 267 -11.42 17.29 12.93
CA ASP A 267 -12.04 17.00 11.64
C ASP A 267 -13.17 18.01 11.30
N GLN A 268 -13.86 17.77 10.18
CA GLN A 268 -15.00 18.58 9.74
C GLN A 268 -16.23 18.48 10.69
N PHE A 269 -16.30 17.45 11.52
CA PHE A 269 -17.36 17.23 12.52
C PHE A 269 -16.97 17.75 13.91
N LYS A 270 -15.80 18.44 14.02
CA LYS A 270 -15.22 18.95 15.27
C LYS A 270 -14.80 17.85 16.26
N GLN A 271 -14.57 16.62 15.79
CA GLN A 271 -13.95 15.57 16.59
C GLN A 271 -12.44 15.84 16.66
N VAL A 272 -11.85 15.66 17.85
CA VAL A 272 -10.41 15.85 18.03
C VAL A 272 -9.67 14.65 17.41
N MET A 273 -8.93 14.94 16.34
CA MET A 273 -8.11 13.95 15.61
C MET A 273 -6.65 14.00 16.02
N VAL A 274 -6.15 15.17 16.45
CA VAL A 274 -4.81 15.37 17.02
C VAL A 274 -4.97 16.03 18.37
N ASP A 275 -4.44 15.41 19.43
CA ASP A 275 -4.63 15.83 20.82
C ASP A 275 -3.29 16.10 21.51
N LYS A 276 -2.92 17.38 21.61
CA LYS A 276 -1.72 17.89 22.30
C LYS A 276 -0.41 17.23 21.87
N VAL A 277 -0.25 17.08 20.55
CA VAL A 277 0.99 16.51 19.97
C VAL A 277 2.14 17.51 20.13
N SER A 278 3.26 17.02 20.65
CA SER A 278 4.49 17.80 20.86
C SER A 278 5.73 16.99 20.49
N PHE A 279 6.60 17.53 19.63
CA PHE A 279 7.92 16.98 19.30
C PHE A 279 8.73 17.99 18.46
N GLU A 280 10.00 17.65 18.23
CA GLU A 280 10.91 18.42 17.41
C GLU A 280 11.56 17.55 16.32
N VAL A 281 11.80 18.14 15.14
CA VAL A 281 12.56 17.54 14.03
C VAL A 281 13.76 18.40 13.73
N HIS A 282 14.92 17.77 13.68
CA HIS A 282 16.21 18.44 13.52
C HIS A 282 16.73 18.35 12.08
N ALA A 283 17.60 19.29 11.71
CA ALA A 283 18.34 19.26 10.45
C ALA A 283 19.15 17.96 10.33
N GLY A 284 19.09 17.32 9.16
CA GLY A 284 19.77 16.05 8.91
C GLY A 284 19.21 14.85 9.67
N GLN A 285 17.95 14.90 10.10
CA GLN A 285 17.25 13.83 10.82
C GLN A 285 15.96 13.44 10.12
N ILE A 286 15.66 12.15 10.09
CA ILE A 286 14.34 11.61 9.74
C ILE A 286 13.61 11.24 11.02
N LEU A 287 12.52 11.95 11.34
CA LEU A 287 11.55 11.54 12.34
C LEU A 287 10.42 10.80 11.63
N GLY A 288 10.28 9.49 11.89
CA GLY A 288 9.18 8.67 11.41
C GLY A 288 7.99 8.73 12.35
N ILE A 289 6.78 8.96 11.82
CA ILE A 289 5.52 8.79 12.56
C ILE A 289 4.91 7.47 12.16
N ALA A 290 4.96 6.49 13.05
CA ALA A 290 4.30 5.20 12.91
C ALA A 290 2.88 5.25 13.49
N GLY A 291 1.91 4.64 12.82
CA GLY A 291 0.54 4.55 13.32
C GLY A 291 -0.38 3.90 12.29
N VAL A 292 -1.45 3.29 12.76
CA VAL A 292 -2.50 2.73 11.88
C VAL A 292 -3.29 3.87 11.25
N GLN A 293 -3.71 3.70 10.00
CA GLN A 293 -4.51 4.70 9.28
C GLN A 293 -5.76 5.11 10.08
N GLY A 294 -6.08 6.39 10.11
CA GLY A 294 -7.21 6.94 10.90
C GLY A 294 -6.86 7.33 12.34
N ASN A 295 -5.60 7.25 12.75
CA ASN A 295 -5.15 7.69 14.07
C ASN A 295 -4.80 9.19 14.16
N GLY A 296 -5.15 10.01 13.14
CA GLY A 296 -4.92 11.46 13.13
C GLY A 296 -3.71 11.92 12.32
N GLN A 297 -2.99 11.00 11.65
CA GLN A 297 -1.80 11.34 10.85
C GLN A 297 -2.12 12.29 9.70
N THR A 298 -3.22 12.04 8.98
CA THR A 298 -3.66 12.87 7.84
C THR A 298 -3.95 14.29 8.30
N GLU A 299 -4.78 14.46 9.35
CA GLU A 299 -5.13 15.74 9.91
C GLU A 299 -3.91 16.49 10.47
N PHE A 300 -2.97 15.74 11.04
CA PHE A 300 -1.70 16.28 11.51
C PHE A 300 -0.85 16.82 10.35
N VAL A 301 -0.66 16.04 9.26
CA VAL A 301 0.10 16.46 8.07
C VAL A 301 -0.57 17.67 7.40
N GLU A 302 -1.89 17.66 7.25
CA GLU A 302 -2.63 18.78 6.70
C GLU A 302 -2.46 20.06 7.53
N ALA A 303 -2.40 19.94 8.86
CA ALA A 303 -2.21 21.11 9.74
C ALA A 303 -0.81 21.73 9.58
N ILE A 304 0.25 20.94 9.54
CA ILE A 304 1.62 21.44 9.40
C ILE A 304 1.93 21.95 7.99
N THR A 305 1.18 21.50 6.98
CA THR A 305 1.29 21.97 5.59
C THR A 305 0.33 23.12 5.27
N GLY A 306 -0.52 23.52 6.23
CA GLY A 306 -1.46 24.63 6.09
C GLY A 306 -2.74 24.30 5.32
N LEU A 307 -2.97 23.02 5.01
CA LEU A 307 -4.20 22.54 4.33
C LEU A 307 -5.40 22.48 5.28
N ARG A 308 -5.12 22.35 6.60
CA ARG A 308 -6.15 22.31 7.66
C ARG A 308 -5.80 23.30 8.77
N LYS A 309 -6.83 23.94 9.33
CA LYS A 309 -6.64 24.83 10.47
C LYS A 309 -6.56 24.05 11.77
N SER A 310 -5.58 24.38 12.59
CA SER A 310 -5.43 23.90 13.95
C SER A 310 -6.31 24.69 14.91
N VAL A 311 -6.81 24.03 15.97
CA VAL A 311 -7.63 24.66 17.01
C VAL A 311 -6.75 25.39 18.01
N SER A 312 -5.63 24.78 18.42
CA SER A 312 -4.66 25.34 19.37
C SER A 312 -3.29 24.71 19.21
N GLY A 313 -2.32 25.21 19.94
CA GLY A 313 -0.92 24.78 19.95
C GLY A 313 0.00 25.72 19.20
N GLU A 314 1.25 25.31 19.04
CA GLU A 314 2.28 26.06 18.32
C GLU A 314 2.91 25.18 17.24
N ILE A 315 3.19 25.75 16.07
CA ILE A 315 3.97 25.16 15.00
C ILE A 315 5.03 26.18 14.60
N MET A 316 6.29 25.87 14.90
CA MET A 316 7.44 26.73 14.58
C MET A 316 8.29 26.08 13.51
N PHE A 317 8.52 26.76 12.40
CA PHE A 317 9.44 26.38 11.36
C PHE A 317 10.61 27.34 11.31
N LYS A 318 11.81 26.86 11.61
CA LYS A 318 13.04 27.69 11.74
C LYS A 318 12.84 28.89 12.69
N GLY A 319 12.14 28.69 13.81
CA GLY A 319 11.85 29.73 14.79
C GLY A 319 10.76 30.74 14.39
N GLN A 320 10.13 30.56 13.23
CA GLN A 320 9.00 31.36 12.77
C GLN A 320 7.70 30.56 12.91
N SER A 321 6.64 31.17 13.47
CA SER A 321 5.33 30.53 13.55
C SER A 321 4.72 30.36 12.16
N ILE A 322 4.27 29.14 11.88
CA ILE A 322 3.52 28.78 10.67
C ILE A 322 2.10 28.30 11.01
N LEU A 323 1.67 28.45 12.25
CA LEU A 323 0.32 28.01 12.68
C LEU A 323 -0.75 28.70 11.84
N ASN A 324 -1.58 27.91 11.18
CA ASN A 324 -2.67 28.37 10.32
C ASN A 324 -2.26 29.28 9.13
N GLU A 325 -0.98 29.28 8.78
CA GLU A 325 -0.50 29.98 7.58
C GLU A 325 -0.91 29.20 6.30
N PRO A 326 -1.13 29.91 5.19
CA PRO A 326 -1.52 29.23 3.94
C PRO A 326 -0.36 28.38 3.37
N PRO A 327 -0.67 27.28 2.65
CA PRO A 327 0.34 26.34 2.12
C PRO A 327 1.44 27.03 1.31
N ARG A 328 1.10 28.05 0.51
CA ARG A 328 2.06 28.79 -0.30
C ARG A 328 3.15 29.45 0.55
N LYS A 329 2.77 30.07 1.67
CA LYS A 329 3.73 30.72 2.57
C LYS A 329 4.66 29.70 3.21
N ILE A 330 4.14 28.56 3.64
CA ILE A 330 4.92 27.44 4.21
C ILE A 330 5.90 26.89 3.17
N THR A 331 5.43 26.69 1.94
CA THR A 331 6.27 26.24 0.81
C THR A 331 7.38 27.24 0.48
N GLU A 332 7.09 28.54 0.54
CA GLU A 332 8.06 29.62 0.27
C GLU A 332 9.15 29.74 1.35
N LEU A 333 8.86 29.30 2.58
CA LEU A 333 9.85 29.20 3.66
C LEU A 333 10.83 28.02 3.50
N GLY A 334 10.58 27.12 2.54
CA GLY A 334 11.45 25.97 2.27
C GLY A 334 10.89 24.64 2.74
N SER A 335 9.57 24.53 2.96
CA SER A 335 8.90 23.24 3.19
C SER A 335 8.54 22.55 1.88
N ALA A 336 8.71 21.24 1.81
CA ALA A 336 8.26 20.36 0.73
C ALA A 336 7.22 19.37 1.26
N HIS A 337 6.25 19.01 0.44
CA HIS A 337 5.20 18.07 0.82
C HIS A 337 4.97 17.01 -0.26
N VAL A 338 5.16 15.75 0.13
CA VAL A 338 4.75 14.58 -0.64
C VAL A 338 3.47 14.05 0.00
N PRO A 339 2.30 14.22 -0.63
CA PRO A 339 1.01 13.87 -0.03
C PRO A 339 0.74 12.36 -0.06
N GLU A 340 -0.17 11.92 0.81
CA GLU A 340 -0.62 10.53 0.90
C GLU A 340 -1.35 10.07 -0.37
N ASP A 341 -2.27 10.89 -0.88
CA ASP A 341 -2.94 10.65 -2.16
C ASP A 341 -2.32 11.49 -3.26
N ARG A 342 -1.47 10.84 -4.07
CA ARG A 342 -0.77 11.50 -5.18
C ARG A 342 -1.72 12.03 -6.26
N GLN A 343 -2.89 11.41 -6.44
CA GLN A 343 -3.82 11.77 -7.51
C GLN A 343 -4.80 12.85 -7.08
N ALA A 344 -5.27 12.80 -5.83
CA ALA A 344 -6.18 13.81 -5.29
C ALA A 344 -5.44 15.11 -4.91
N ASP A 345 -4.30 14.98 -4.24
CA ASP A 345 -3.64 16.11 -3.58
C ASP A 345 -2.27 16.44 -4.18
N GLY A 346 -1.66 15.49 -4.90
CA GLY A 346 -0.30 15.63 -5.42
C GLY A 346 -0.18 16.17 -6.83
N LEU A 347 -1.12 15.86 -7.71
CA LEU A 347 -1.03 16.09 -9.16
C LEU A 347 -2.31 16.71 -9.72
N VAL A 348 -2.15 17.47 -10.80
CA VAL A 348 -3.27 17.88 -11.65
C VAL A 348 -3.31 16.92 -12.83
N LEU A 349 -4.08 15.82 -12.70
CA LEU A 349 -4.06 14.70 -13.64
C LEU A 349 -4.26 15.04 -15.12
N PRO A 350 -5.12 16.02 -15.51
CA PRO A 350 -5.26 16.44 -16.91
C PRO A 350 -4.09 17.25 -17.46
N PHE A 351 -3.18 17.75 -16.58
CA PHE A 351 -2.06 18.59 -17.02
C PHE A 351 -0.87 17.75 -17.48
N PRO A 352 -0.03 18.30 -18.38
CA PRO A 352 1.24 17.71 -18.77
C PRO A 352 2.20 17.52 -17.58
N VAL A 353 3.14 16.60 -17.72
CA VAL A 353 4.25 16.41 -16.78
C VAL A 353 4.99 17.71 -16.52
N ALA A 354 5.29 18.48 -17.59
CA ALA A 354 6.01 19.76 -17.51
C ALA A 354 5.32 20.76 -16.57
N GLU A 355 4.01 20.89 -16.66
CA GLU A 355 3.24 21.82 -15.82
C GLU A 355 3.14 21.33 -14.38
N ASN A 356 2.99 20.02 -14.16
CA ASN A 356 3.00 19.42 -12.83
C ASN A 356 4.36 19.61 -12.12
N LEU A 357 5.47 19.62 -12.84
CA LEU A 357 6.79 19.82 -12.27
C LEU A 357 7.05 21.25 -11.74
N VAL A 358 6.28 22.23 -12.18
CA VAL A 358 6.43 23.63 -11.76
C VAL A 358 5.27 24.15 -10.89
N LEU A 359 4.31 23.32 -10.48
CA LEU A 359 3.13 23.74 -9.71
C LEU A 359 3.46 24.58 -8.45
N CYS A 360 4.58 24.31 -7.78
CA CYS A 360 5.00 25.04 -6.59
C CYS A 360 5.81 26.31 -6.91
N THR A 361 6.21 26.52 -8.18
CA THR A 361 7.19 27.55 -8.56
C THR A 361 6.82 28.34 -9.81
N TYR A 362 5.72 27.97 -10.52
CA TYR A 362 5.32 28.57 -11.81
C TYR A 362 5.26 30.10 -11.81
N TYR A 363 4.97 30.72 -10.68
CA TYR A 363 4.83 32.17 -10.50
C TYR A 363 6.16 32.89 -10.19
N LYS A 364 7.27 32.16 -10.08
CA LYS A 364 8.61 32.69 -9.82
C LYS A 364 9.45 32.69 -11.10
N GLU A 365 10.48 33.53 -11.15
CA GLU A 365 11.54 33.40 -12.15
C GLU A 365 12.28 32.06 -11.96
N PRO A 366 12.67 31.40 -13.06
CA PRO A 366 12.61 31.81 -14.45
C PRO A 366 11.29 31.43 -15.15
N PHE A 367 10.30 30.83 -14.48
CA PHE A 367 9.09 30.26 -15.09
C PHE A 367 8.03 31.31 -15.39
N SER A 368 8.12 32.50 -14.78
CA SER A 368 7.24 33.62 -15.11
C SER A 368 7.98 34.94 -15.10
N ARG A 369 7.45 35.90 -15.89
CA ARG A 369 7.80 37.32 -15.81
C ARG A 369 6.51 38.11 -15.56
N GLY A 370 6.30 38.51 -14.30
CA GLY A 370 5.04 39.07 -13.83
C GLY A 370 3.92 38.03 -13.96
N VAL A 371 2.92 38.30 -14.81
CA VAL A 371 1.77 37.40 -15.04
C VAL A 371 1.93 36.48 -16.25
N VAL A 372 3.05 36.57 -16.96
CA VAL A 372 3.29 35.82 -18.21
C VAL A 372 4.19 34.62 -17.94
N LEU A 373 3.68 33.42 -18.21
CA LEU A 373 4.45 32.18 -18.11
C LEU A 373 5.48 32.08 -19.24
N GLN A 374 6.67 31.59 -18.90
CA GLN A 374 7.79 31.35 -19.81
C GLN A 374 7.83 29.86 -20.19
N TYR A 375 6.96 29.44 -21.12
CA TYR A 375 6.80 28.03 -21.47
C TYR A 375 8.07 27.34 -21.92
N GLU A 376 8.95 28.04 -22.66
CA GLU A 376 10.25 27.50 -23.06
C GLU A 376 11.09 27.10 -21.84
N LYS A 377 11.09 27.95 -20.80
CA LYS A 377 11.81 27.67 -19.56
C LYS A 377 11.19 26.52 -18.73
N ILE A 378 9.87 26.40 -18.78
CA ILE A 378 9.15 25.28 -18.18
C ILE A 378 9.52 23.98 -18.86
N LEU A 379 9.54 23.94 -20.20
CA LEU A 379 9.91 22.76 -20.98
C LEU A 379 11.39 22.38 -20.76
N GLU A 380 12.32 23.34 -20.85
CA GLU A 380 13.74 23.11 -20.58
C GLU A 380 13.96 22.49 -19.19
N ASN A 381 13.33 23.04 -18.15
CA ASN A 381 13.38 22.52 -16.80
C ASN A 381 12.79 21.11 -16.72
N SER A 382 11.66 20.86 -17.39
CA SER A 382 10.97 19.59 -17.35
C SER A 382 11.79 18.46 -17.99
N GLU A 383 12.46 18.72 -19.12
CA GLU A 383 13.33 17.74 -19.77
C GLU A 383 14.50 17.34 -18.87
N LYS A 384 15.10 18.33 -18.18
CA LYS A 384 16.15 18.08 -17.19
C LYS A 384 15.62 17.21 -16.04
N LEU A 385 14.49 17.58 -15.42
CA LEU A 385 13.94 16.85 -14.27
C LEU A 385 13.45 15.44 -14.65
N VAL A 386 12.92 15.26 -15.86
CA VAL A 386 12.54 13.93 -16.38
C VAL A 386 13.77 13.00 -16.42
N GLN A 387 14.94 13.50 -16.81
CA GLN A 387 16.19 12.74 -16.82
C GLN A 387 16.75 12.53 -15.40
N ASP A 388 16.88 13.60 -14.61
CA ASP A 388 17.49 13.59 -13.27
C ASP A 388 16.72 12.69 -12.29
N PHE A 389 15.40 12.56 -12.49
CA PHE A 389 14.52 11.76 -11.63
C PHE A 389 14.02 10.46 -12.28
N ASP A 390 14.59 10.06 -13.43
CA ASP A 390 14.23 8.83 -14.16
C ASP A 390 12.70 8.69 -14.32
N ILE A 391 12.03 9.77 -14.75
CA ILE A 391 10.59 9.73 -15.01
C ILE A 391 10.37 9.11 -16.39
N ARG A 392 9.74 7.94 -16.42
CA ARG A 392 9.46 7.23 -17.68
C ARG A 392 8.20 7.78 -18.30
N THR A 393 8.37 8.61 -19.29
CA THR A 393 7.31 9.25 -20.08
C THR A 393 7.72 9.34 -21.55
N PRO A 394 6.81 9.23 -22.54
CA PRO A 394 7.12 9.49 -23.95
C PRO A 394 7.60 10.92 -24.20
N SER A 395 7.08 11.89 -23.44
CA SER A 395 7.41 13.32 -23.55
C SER A 395 7.01 14.03 -22.26
N SER A 396 7.68 15.16 -21.97
CA SER A 396 7.28 16.07 -20.89
C SER A 396 5.89 16.71 -21.11
N LEU A 397 5.38 16.67 -22.35
CA LEU A 397 4.03 17.11 -22.71
C LEU A 397 2.95 16.03 -22.51
N THR A 398 3.34 14.80 -22.16
CA THR A 398 2.41 13.72 -21.86
C THR A 398 1.60 14.07 -20.62
N THR A 399 0.28 13.83 -20.66
CA THR A 399 -0.63 14.03 -19.53
C THR A 399 -0.21 13.13 -18.37
N VAL A 400 -0.01 13.71 -17.18
CA VAL A 400 0.51 12.98 -16.02
C VAL A 400 -0.45 11.86 -15.55
N GLY A 401 -1.75 12.01 -15.79
CA GLY A 401 -2.75 10.99 -15.48
C GLY A 401 -2.57 9.67 -16.23
N SER A 402 -1.88 9.68 -17.39
CA SER A 402 -1.59 8.47 -18.17
C SER A 402 -0.34 7.70 -17.71
N LEU A 403 0.44 8.26 -16.79
CA LEU A 403 1.64 7.61 -16.27
C LEU A 403 1.29 6.54 -15.24
N SER A 404 2.18 5.54 -15.09
CA SER A 404 2.09 4.59 -13.97
C SER A 404 2.24 5.30 -12.62
N GLY A 405 1.68 4.70 -11.55
CA GLY A 405 1.74 5.26 -10.20
C GLY A 405 3.16 5.58 -9.74
N GLY A 406 4.15 4.75 -10.06
CA GLY A 406 5.57 5.00 -9.76
C GLY A 406 6.11 6.25 -10.48
N ASN A 407 5.77 6.44 -11.75
CA ASN A 407 6.19 7.64 -12.48
C ASN A 407 5.42 8.89 -12.04
N GLN A 408 4.13 8.79 -11.70
CA GLN A 408 3.38 9.87 -11.05
C GLN A 408 4.05 10.33 -9.75
N GLN A 409 4.48 9.40 -8.93
CA GLN A 409 5.18 9.69 -7.68
C GLN A 409 6.55 10.34 -7.93
N LYS A 410 7.29 9.87 -8.94
CA LYS A 410 8.56 10.49 -9.36
C LYS A 410 8.37 11.94 -9.81
N VAL A 411 7.25 12.29 -10.46
CA VAL A 411 6.92 13.69 -10.81
C VAL A 411 6.77 14.55 -9.55
N ILE A 412 6.06 14.06 -8.52
CA ILE A 412 5.91 14.77 -7.24
C ILE A 412 7.27 14.94 -6.56
N ILE A 413 8.03 13.85 -6.44
CA ILE A 413 9.38 13.87 -5.84
C ILE A 413 10.30 14.82 -6.59
N ALA A 414 10.28 14.82 -7.93
CA ALA A 414 11.07 15.74 -8.74
C ALA A 414 10.69 17.19 -8.47
N ARG A 415 9.40 17.52 -8.45
CA ARG A 415 8.90 18.87 -8.15
C ARG A 415 9.34 19.34 -6.76
N GLU A 416 9.18 18.47 -5.75
CA GLU A 416 9.43 18.85 -4.36
C GLU A 416 10.93 18.91 -4.04
N LEU A 417 11.74 17.95 -4.53
CA LEU A 417 13.14 17.84 -4.16
C LEU A 417 14.12 18.60 -5.07
N SER A 418 13.67 19.10 -6.24
CA SER A 418 14.53 19.88 -7.15
C SER A 418 14.75 21.33 -6.70
N ARG A 419 13.96 21.81 -5.75
CA ARG A 419 14.07 23.15 -5.18
C ARG A 419 14.82 23.14 -3.85
N PRO A 420 15.37 24.26 -3.37
CA PRO A 420 15.94 24.36 -2.04
C PRO A 420 14.86 24.11 -0.99
N ILE A 421 15.06 23.09 -0.14
CA ILE A 421 14.16 22.75 0.95
C ILE A 421 14.94 22.53 2.24
N GLU A 422 14.29 22.84 3.37
CA GLU A 422 14.83 22.64 4.71
C GLU A 422 14.00 21.63 5.51
N LEU A 423 12.73 21.47 5.12
CA LEU A 423 11.80 20.48 5.68
C LEU A 423 11.13 19.69 4.56
N LEU A 424 11.20 18.38 4.64
CA LEU A 424 10.42 17.46 3.80
C LEU A 424 9.37 16.78 4.66
N VAL A 425 8.10 16.99 4.35
CA VAL A 425 6.98 16.23 4.90
C VAL A 425 6.59 15.16 3.89
N ALA A 426 6.91 13.90 4.18
CA ALA A 426 6.63 12.76 3.31
C ALA A 426 5.55 11.88 3.93
N SER A 427 4.32 11.98 3.43
CA SER A 427 3.20 11.17 3.88
C SER A 427 2.98 9.99 2.94
N GLN A 428 3.18 8.77 3.45
CA GLN A 428 3.07 7.52 2.72
C GLN A 428 3.74 7.58 1.31
N PRO A 429 5.01 8.00 1.21
CA PRO A 429 5.63 8.35 -0.06
C PRO A 429 5.73 7.17 -1.03
N THR A 430 5.61 5.94 -0.55
CA THR A 430 5.75 4.72 -1.35
C THR A 430 4.44 3.94 -1.51
N ARG A 431 3.32 4.47 -1.03
CA ARG A 431 2.02 3.79 -1.07
C ARG A 431 1.62 3.33 -2.46
N GLY A 432 1.39 2.00 -2.61
CA GLY A 432 0.95 1.38 -3.86
C GLY A 432 1.96 1.45 -5.00
N LEU A 433 3.25 1.53 -4.69
CA LEU A 433 4.33 1.54 -5.66
C LEU A 433 4.97 0.16 -5.80
N ASP A 434 5.66 -0.02 -6.93
CA ASP A 434 6.52 -1.18 -7.16
C ASP A 434 7.86 -1.06 -6.41
N VAL A 435 8.52 -2.20 -6.21
CA VAL A 435 9.77 -2.31 -5.43
C VAL A 435 10.89 -1.41 -5.97
N GLY A 436 11.00 -1.30 -7.30
CA GLY A 436 12.01 -0.44 -7.92
C GLY A 436 11.76 1.05 -7.69
N SER A 437 10.48 1.46 -7.67
CA SER A 437 10.08 2.83 -7.33
C SER A 437 10.28 3.13 -5.85
N ILE A 438 9.99 2.17 -4.96
CA ILE A 438 10.22 2.28 -3.51
C ILE A 438 11.71 2.54 -3.23
N GLU A 439 12.61 1.68 -3.75
CA GLU A 439 14.06 1.84 -3.60
C GLU A 439 14.52 3.24 -4.04
N TYR A 440 14.03 3.71 -5.18
CA TYR A 440 14.38 5.03 -5.72
C TYR A 440 13.99 6.15 -4.76
N ILE A 441 12.73 6.13 -4.26
CA ILE A 441 12.19 7.17 -3.39
C ILE A 441 12.91 7.18 -2.04
N HIS A 442 13.15 6.01 -1.45
CA HIS A 442 13.89 5.88 -0.20
C HIS A 442 15.29 6.50 -0.32
N LYS A 443 16.02 6.20 -1.41
CA LYS A 443 17.34 6.81 -1.68
C LYS A 443 17.26 8.33 -1.78
N ARG A 444 16.23 8.89 -2.42
CA ARG A 444 16.06 10.34 -2.54
C ARG A 444 15.73 11.02 -1.21
N ILE A 445 14.91 10.38 -0.37
CA ILE A 445 14.58 10.87 0.98
C ILE A 445 15.85 10.89 1.86
N VAL A 446 16.61 9.78 1.89
CA VAL A 446 17.85 9.67 2.66
C VAL A 446 18.89 10.67 2.14
N GLN A 447 19.04 10.80 0.82
CA GLN A 447 19.93 11.81 0.23
C GLN A 447 19.59 13.22 0.73
N LYS A 448 18.31 13.60 0.77
CA LYS A 448 17.91 14.92 1.27
C LYS A 448 18.21 15.09 2.76
N ARG A 449 17.97 14.05 3.56
CA ARG A 449 18.39 14.03 4.97
C ARG A 449 19.90 14.23 5.10
N ASP A 450 20.70 13.54 4.29
CA ASP A 450 22.17 13.63 4.33
C ASP A 450 22.69 14.98 3.80
N GLU A 451 21.93 15.69 2.98
CA GLU A 451 22.16 17.09 2.58
C GLU A 451 21.86 18.09 3.73
N GLY A 452 21.29 17.64 4.85
CA GLY A 452 20.94 18.47 6.02
C GLY A 452 19.47 18.85 6.13
N CYS A 453 18.60 18.37 5.23
CA CYS A 453 17.16 18.60 5.33
C CYS A 453 16.56 17.84 6.52
N ALA A 454 15.66 18.48 7.28
CA ALA A 454 14.81 17.80 8.25
C ALA A 454 13.72 17.02 7.50
N VAL A 455 13.49 15.77 7.88
CA VAL A 455 12.48 14.92 7.23
C VAL A 455 11.46 14.44 8.26
N LEU A 456 10.19 14.67 7.99
CA LEU A 456 9.07 14.09 8.70
C LEU A 456 8.43 13.04 7.80
N LEU A 457 8.68 11.78 8.11
CA LEU A 457 8.12 10.63 7.39
C LEU A 457 6.88 10.13 8.13
N VAL A 458 5.75 10.07 7.48
CA VAL A 458 4.51 9.52 8.04
C VAL A 458 4.12 8.29 7.25
N SER A 459 4.13 7.12 7.87
CA SER A 459 3.80 5.87 7.17
C SER A 459 3.16 4.82 8.11
N PRO A 460 2.16 4.07 7.64
CA PRO A 460 1.65 2.90 8.34
C PRO A 460 2.55 1.67 8.14
N GLU A 461 3.45 1.70 7.15
CA GLU A 461 4.34 0.58 6.83
C GLU A 461 5.53 0.58 7.80
N LEU A 462 5.49 -0.37 8.76
CA LEU A 462 6.53 -0.48 9.80
C LEU A 462 7.94 -0.64 9.25
N ASP A 463 8.10 -1.40 8.16
CA ASP A 463 9.40 -1.63 7.54
C ASP A 463 9.96 -0.31 7.00
N GLU A 464 9.14 0.52 6.33
CA GLU A 464 9.55 1.83 5.82
C GLU A 464 9.99 2.77 6.96
N VAL A 465 9.19 2.81 8.04
CA VAL A 465 9.50 3.67 9.19
C VAL A 465 10.82 3.23 9.87
N ILE A 466 11.00 1.94 10.12
CA ILE A 466 12.20 1.40 10.78
C ILE A 466 13.45 1.61 9.91
N GLU A 467 13.36 1.33 8.62
CA GLU A 467 14.51 1.39 7.70
C GLU A 467 14.99 2.83 7.45
N LEU A 468 14.07 3.79 7.36
CA LEU A 468 14.43 5.16 7.00
C LEU A 468 14.67 6.08 8.20
N SER A 469 13.94 5.89 9.30
CA SER A 469 13.94 6.85 10.40
C SER A 469 15.22 6.78 11.25
N ASP A 470 15.58 7.91 11.84
CA ASP A 470 16.57 8.00 12.91
C ASP A 470 15.86 7.92 14.27
N ARG A 471 14.68 8.57 14.37
CA ARG A 471 13.78 8.48 15.53
C ARG A 471 12.35 8.14 15.06
N ILE A 472 11.59 7.47 15.93
CA ILE A 472 10.23 7.03 15.65
C ILE A 472 9.29 7.57 16.72
N ALA A 473 8.27 8.32 16.29
CA ALA A 473 7.13 8.71 17.10
C ALA A 473 5.97 7.77 16.78
N VAL A 474 5.33 7.18 17.77
CA VAL A 474 4.16 6.32 17.58
C VAL A 474 2.91 7.10 17.89
N MET A 475 2.04 7.21 16.87
CA MET A 475 0.76 7.91 17.00
C MET A 475 -0.40 6.92 17.18
N TYR A 476 -1.16 7.10 18.25
CA TYR A 476 -2.36 6.33 18.55
C TYR A 476 -3.49 7.25 19.03
N ARG A 477 -4.65 7.19 18.39
CA ARG A 477 -5.84 8.02 18.70
C ARG A 477 -5.50 9.50 18.90
N GLY A 478 -4.73 10.05 17.97
CA GLY A 478 -4.38 11.47 17.95
C GLY A 478 -3.26 11.88 18.89
N LYS A 479 -2.65 10.98 19.64
CA LYS A 479 -1.57 11.27 20.59
C LYS A 479 -0.27 10.59 20.20
N ILE A 480 0.85 11.22 20.49
CA ILE A 480 2.15 10.56 20.48
C ILE A 480 2.29 9.81 21.81
N ILE A 481 2.28 8.48 21.73
CA ILE A 481 2.35 7.61 22.92
C ILE A 481 3.76 7.11 23.21
N ALA A 482 4.68 7.22 22.24
CA ALA A 482 6.10 6.89 22.40
C ALA A 482 6.94 7.72 21.42
N LEU A 483 8.17 8.06 21.83
CA LEU A 483 9.20 8.67 21.00
C LEU A 483 10.51 7.93 21.26
N LEU A 484 11.03 7.22 20.25
CA LEU A 484 12.06 6.20 20.39
C LEU A 484 13.18 6.42 19.36
N GLU A 485 14.39 6.00 19.67
CA GLU A 485 15.46 5.87 18.68
C GLU A 485 15.21 4.62 17.82
N ALA A 486 15.30 4.74 16.50
CA ALA A 486 14.93 3.64 15.58
C ALA A 486 15.80 2.39 15.77
N GLU A 487 17.08 2.58 16.14
CA GLU A 487 18.02 1.48 16.40
C GLU A 487 17.72 0.71 17.70
N GLU A 488 16.91 1.29 18.58
CA GLU A 488 16.67 0.76 19.93
C GLU A 488 15.35 0.01 20.09
N VAL A 489 14.52 -0.06 19.05
CA VAL A 489 13.18 -0.65 19.15
C VAL A 489 12.98 -1.82 18.21
N ALA A 490 12.44 -2.94 18.74
CA ALA A 490 12.05 -4.09 17.94
C ALA A 490 10.74 -3.83 17.19
N LYS A 491 10.58 -4.44 16.01
CA LYS A 491 9.39 -4.32 15.15
C LYS A 491 8.11 -4.73 15.87
N GLU A 492 8.16 -5.80 16.65
CA GLU A 492 7.06 -6.34 17.42
C GLU A 492 6.57 -5.32 18.47
N THR A 493 7.51 -4.64 19.13
CA THR A 493 7.21 -3.56 20.09
C THR A 493 6.49 -2.39 19.43
N LEU A 494 6.96 -1.96 18.24
CA LEU A 494 6.30 -0.91 17.49
C LEU A 494 4.89 -1.33 17.06
N GLY A 495 4.70 -2.59 16.64
CA GLY A 495 3.38 -3.12 16.29
C GLY A 495 2.40 -3.07 17.47
N LEU A 496 2.83 -3.43 18.68
CA LEU A 496 2.02 -3.33 19.90
C LEU A 496 1.67 -1.87 20.22
N LEU A 497 2.65 -0.97 20.17
CA LEU A 497 2.42 0.46 20.40
C LEU A 497 1.42 1.03 19.39
N MET A 498 1.54 0.71 18.10
CA MET A 498 0.58 1.15 17.08
C MET A 498 -0.85 0.64 17.34
N ALA A 499 -0.99 -0.51 17.99
CA ALA A 499 -2.28 -1.02 18.46
C ALA A 499 -2.76 -0.40 19.81
N GLY A 500 -1.97 0.52 20.38
CA GLY A 500 -2.28 1.18 21.66
C GLY A 500 -1.94 0.35 22.90
N ILE A 501 -1.15 -0.70 22.72
CA ILE A 501 -0.67 -1.55 23.82
C ILE A 501 0.74 -1.08 24.19
N VAL A 502 0.89 -0.49 25.37
CA VAL A 502 2.19 -0.06 25.88
C VAL A 502 2.79 -1.22 26.68
N PRO A 503 3.88 -1.84 26.19
CA PRO A 503 4.50 -2.95 26.93
C PRO A 503 5.27 -2.42 28.16
N ASP A 504 5.33 -3.23 29.22
CA ASP A 504 6.07 -2.90 30.46
C ASP A 504 7.59 -2.71 30.22
N LYS A 505 8.10 -3.28 29.13
CA LYS A 505 9.51 -3.15 28.71
C LYS A 505 9.58 -3.01 27.20
N ILE A 506 10.40 -2.07 26.73
CA ILE A 506 10.71 -1.92 25.30
C ILE A 506 11.80 -2.91 24.96
N GLU A 507 11.50 -3.87 24.07
CA GLU A 507 12.47 -4.84 23.58
C GLU A 507 13.34 -4.22 22.49
N LYS A 508 14.67 -4.39 22.64
CA LYS A 508 15.64 -4.03 21.60
C LYS A 508 15.75 -5.12 20.56
N PRO A 509 16.17 -4.78 19.32
CA PRO A 509 16.46 -5.79 18.29
C PRO A 509 17.39 -6.88 18.81
N GLN A 510 17.20 -8.11 18.36
CA GLN A 510 17.91 -9.30 18.86
C GLN A 510 19.43 -9.07 19.00
N GLY A 511 19.94 -9.03 20.22
CA GLY A 511 21.37 -8.99 20.56
C GLY A 511 21.79 -7.94 21.58
N GLN A 512 20.94 -7.00 22.04
CA GLN A 512 21.31 -5.96 23.01
C GLN A 512 20.41 -5.93 24.23
N ARG A 513 20.98 -5.50 25.40
CA ARG A 513 20.32 -5.54 26.73
C ARG A 513 19.19 -4.51 26.89
N VAL A 514 18.16 -4.89 27.64
CA VAL A 514 16.96 -4.13 28.02
C VAL A 514 17.31 -2.85 28.82
N VAL A 515 16.69 -1.72 28.47
CA VAL A 515 16.72 -0.47 29.28
C VAL A 515 15.32 -0.27 29.89
N GLU A 516 15.29 0.02 31.20
CA GLU A 516 14.05 0.37 31.92
C GLU A 516 13.56 1.75 31.46
N THR A 517 12.28 1.82 31.07
CA THR A 517 11.61 3.10 30.75
C THR A 517 11.03 3.72 32.00
N THR A 518 11.49 4.92 32.33
CA THR A 518 10.80 5.85 33.25
C THR A 518 9.97 6.81 32.40
N PHE A 519 8.64 6.75 32.51
CA PHE A 519 7.71 7.74 31.96
C PHE A 519 7.40 8.82 32.97
#